data_b5e395f8eff2616860d494c6968dec75
#
_entry.id   b5e395f8eff2616860d494c6968dec75
#
_cell.length_a   1.000
_cell.length_b   1.000
_cell.length_c   1.000
_cell.angle_alpha   90.00
_cell.angle_beta   90.00
_cell.angle_gamma   90.00
#
_symmetry.space_group_name_H-M   'P 1'
#
loop_
_entity.id
_entity.type
_entity.pdbx_description
1 polymer ?
#
loop_
_entity_poly.entity_id
_entity_poly.type
_entity_poly.pdbx_seq_one_letter_code
_entity_poly.pdbx_strand_id
1 'polypeptide(L)'
;MIPSREGEDSDGGSARTAAHSIAEAVARRSYGKLVALLAMRTRDVAAAEDALAEAFAAALADWPERGCPANPEAWLMTVARRRAIDGARHRRIGDEVSSQLAILADEIDEHDAHALPDRRLALLFACTHPALDAAIRTPLMLQVVLGLEAKTIASAFLMSPAAMTKRLVRAKHKIREAGIPFEVPEREALPGRLAAVLEAVYAAYAQGWTDPLGNDTERRDLANEALFLAQLLVELMPDEPETLGMLALMLFAQARREARRDEAGEYVPLSAQDPATWNAPMIDAANALLRRASAFNAIGRFQLEAALQSAHVHRCQTRLPNWDEVVQLYDALLVLAASPVVAVNRALALAERDGPQAALDALEPYVDDPRLADYQPYWAARANLLARAGAKAQALDAYDLAIGLEQDPAVRRFLQRKRMEMSVTGG
;
A
#
# COMPACT_ATOMS: atom_id res chain seq x y z
N MET A 1 60.98 -24.53 3.27
CA MET A 1 59.60 -24.97 3.60
C MET A 1 58.90 -23.79 4.23
N ILE A 2 58.13 -23.02 3.44
CA ILE A 2 57.41 -21.80 3.87
C ILE A 2 55.95 -22.26 4.07
N PRO A 3 55.32 -22.02 5.24
CA PRO A 3 53.92 -22.39 5.42
C PRO A 3 53.02 -21.38 4.72
N SER A 4 52.07 -21.91 3.96
CA SER A 4 51.07 -21.20 3.16
C SER A 4 50.12 -20.43 4.09
N ARG A 5 49.94 -19.12 3.83
CA ARG A 5 48.91 -18.26 4.38
C ARG A 5 47.63 -18.42 3.51
N GLU A 6 46.80 -19.40 3.80
CA GLU A 6 45.53 -19.61 3.11
C GLU A 6 44.32 -19.70 4.05
N GLY A 7 44.42 -19.23 5.33
CA GLY A 7 43.36 -19.39 6.32
C GLY A 7 42.62 -18.13 6.79
N GLU A 8 43.11 -16.92 6.45
CA GLU A 8 42.56 -15.68 7.05
C GLU A 8 41.50 -14.95 6.22
N ASP A 9 41.36 -15.24 4.93
CA ASP A 9 40.40 -14.52 4.06
C ASP A 9 38.96 -15.10 4.08
N SER A 10 38.74 -16.32 4.53
CA SER A 10 37.40 -16.95 4.51
C SER A 10 36.52 -16.54 5.70
N ASP A 11 37.09 -16.18 6.83
CA ASP A 11 36.36 -15.82 8.06
C ASP A 11 35.84 -14.38 8.01
N GLY A 12 36.61 -13.45 7.46
CA GLY A 12 36.21 -12.06 7.27
C GLY A 12 35.06 -11.87 6.25
N GLY A 13 34.96 -12.74 5.25
CA GLY A 13 33.85 -12.74 4.27
C GLY A 13 32.53 -13.19 4.91
N SER A 14 32.57 -14.23 5.75
CA SER A 14 31.40 -14.77 6.44
C SER A 14 30.83 -13.77 7.47
N ALA A 15 31.71 -13.12 8.27
CA ALA A 15 31.30 -12.13 9.25
C ALA A 15 30.66 -10.89 8.61
N ARG A 16 31.19 -10.41 7.48
CA ARG A 16 30.58 -9.30 6.72
C ARG A 16 29.20 -9.65 6.17
N THR A 17 29.06 -10.84 5.59
CA THR A 17 27.78 -11.33 5.04
C THR A 17 26.74 -11.45 6.15
N ALA A 18 27.12 -11.97 7.33
CA ALA A 18 26.24 -12.07 8.48
C ALA A 18 25.81 -10.69 9.02
N ALA A 19 26.75 -9.74 9.13
CA ALA A 19 26.46 -8.37 9.58
C ALA A 19 25.50 -7.64 8.61
N HIS A 20 25.69 -7.79 7.28
CA HIS A 20 24.79 -7.23 6.27
C HIS A 20 23.38 -7.84 6.37
N SER A 21 23.27 -9.15 6.50
CA SER A 21 21.98 -9.83 6.64
C SER A 21 21.22 -9.38 7.89
N ILE A 22 21.92 -9.20 9.02
CA ILE A 22 21.30 -8.70 10.25
C ILE A 22 20.87 -7.24 10.10
N ALA A 23 21.73 -6.39 9.53
CA ALA A 23 21.41 -4.98 9.30
C ALA A 23 20.20 -4.83 8.35
N GLU A 24 20.12 -5.62 7.29
CA GLU A 24 19.00 -5.66 6.37
C GLU A 24 17.72 -6.14 7.07
N ALA A 25 17.77 -7.19 7.88
CA ALA A 25 16.64 -7.69 8.64
C ALA A 25 16.10 -6.65 9.64
N VAL A 26 17.01 -5.93 10.32
CA VAL A 26 16.64 -4.84 11.24
C VAL A 26 16.06 -3.66 10.47
N ALA A 27 16.67 -3.26 9.35
CA ALA A 27 16.15 -2.19 8.52
C ALA A 27 14.72 -2.52 8.06
N ARG A 28 14.52 -3.70 7.51
CA ARG A 28 13.21 -4.14 7.01
C ARG A 28 12.12 -4.17 8.10
N ARG A 29 12.47 -4.58 9.32
CA ARG A 29 11.50 -4.70 10.43
C ARG A 29 11.28 -3.41 11.21
N SER A 30 12.33 -2.63 11.39
CA SER A 30 12.36 -1.60 12.44
C SER A 30 12.64 -0.18 11.93
N TYR A 31 12.94 0.00 10.63
CA TYR A 31 13.27 1.30 10.05
C TYR A 31 12.24 2.37 10.43
N GLY A 32 10.96 2.16 10.10
CA GLY A 32 9.91 3.13 10.37
C GLY A 32 9.71 3.42 11.87
N LYS A 33 9.93 2.42 12.74
CA LYS A 33 9.88 2.59 14.19
C LYS A 33 11.00 3.50 14.69
N LEU A 34 12.21 3.29 14.19
CA LEU A 34 13.39 4.10 14.54
C LEU A 34 13.27 5.53 14.00
N VAL A 35 12.85 5.70 12.74
CA VAL A 35 12.56 7.02 12.17
C VAL A 35 11.49 7.75 12.96
N ALA A 36 10.39 7.09 13.33
CA ALA A 36 9.31 7.70 14.09
C ALA A 36 9.79 8.26 15.44
N LEU A 37 10.60 7.47 16.16
CA LEU A 37 11.18 7.90 17.43
C LEU A 37 12.15 9.08 17.29
N LEU A 38 12.99 9.07 16.25
CA LEU A 38 13.93 10.15 15.97
C LEU A 38 13.19 11.42 15.51
N ALA A 39 12.23 11.29 14.59
CA ALA A 39 11.47 12.41 14.06
C ALA A 39 10.65 13.14 15.13
N MET A 40 10.05 12.41 16.08
CA MET A 40 9.38 13.00 17.23
C MET A 40 10.31 13.92 18.05
N ARG A 41 11.56 13.52 18.22
CA ARG A 41 12.55 14.25 19.03
C ARG A 41 13.17 15.42 18.26
N THR A 42 13.53 15.18 17.01
CA THR A 42 14.16 16.18 16.15
C THR A 42 13.17 17.19 15.57
N ARG A 43 11.88 16.85 15.53
CA ARG A 43 10.82 17.55 14.77
C ARG A 43 11.16 17.74 13.29
N ASP A 44 12.04 16.89 12.78
CA ASP A 44 12.55 16.95 11.41
C ASP A 44 12.73 15.51 10.88
N VAL A 45 11.85 15.10 9.96
CA VAL A 45 11.91 13.77 9.33
C VAL A 45 13.21 13.58 8.56
N ALA A 46 13.65 14.58 7.81
CA ALA A 46 14.86 14.48 7.00
C ALA A 46 16.10 14.27 7.91
N ALA A 47 16.20 15.06 8.99
CA ALA A 47 17.29 14.89 9.95
C ALA A 47 17.25 13.52 10.66
N ALA A 48 16.06 12.97 10.91
CA ALA A 48 15.90 11.63 11.48
C ALA A 48 16.37 10.54 10.53
N GLU A 49 15.99 10.62 9.24
CA GLU A 49 16.42 9.68 8.21
C GLU A 49 17.94 9.75 7.97
N ASP A 50 18.52 10.94 7.85
CA ASP A 50 19.96 11.14 7.67
C ASP A 50 20.75 10.53 8.85
N ALA A 51 20.31 10.83 10.08
CA ALA A 51 20.96 10.29 11.28
C ALA A 51 20.88 8.76 11.37
N LEU A 52 19.73 8.18 10.95
CA LEU A 52 19.55 6.75 10.92
C LEU A 52 20.38 6.09 9.82
N ALA A 53 20.46 6.71 8.64
CA ALA A 53 21.30 6.22 7.54
C ALA A 53 22.78 6.20 7.95
N GLU A 54 23.27 7.22 8.64
CA GLU A 54 24.63 7.24 9.20
C GLU A 54 24.84 6.15 10.27
N ALA A 55 23.79 5.85 11.09
CA ALA A 55 23.86 4.78 12.05
C ALA A 55 23.96 3.39 11.39
N PHE A 56 23.19 3.15 10.32
CA PHE A 56 23.32 1.91 9.53
C PHE A 56 24.68 1.81 8.85
N ALA A 57 25.20 2.90 8.29
CA ALA A 57 26.56 2.92 7.73
C ALA A 57 27.62 2.57 8.77
N ALA A 58 27.48 3.09 9.99
CA ALA A 58 28.37 2.75 11.12
C ALA A 58 28.23 1.27 11.53
N ALA A 59 27.00 0.72 11.53
CA ALA A 59 26.75 -0.68 11.83
C ALA A 59 27.44 -1.61 10.81
N LEU A 60 27.34 -1.30 9.52
CA LEU A 60 27.98 -2.06 8.45
C LEU A 60 29.51 -2.02 8.51
N ALA A 61 30.09 -1.00 9.13
CA ALA A 61 31.54 -0.91 9.37
C ALA A 61 31.96 -1.62 10.66
N ASP A 62 31.20 -1.48 11.75
CA ASP A 62 31.58 -1.91 13.10
C ASP A 62 31.22 -3.38 13.40
N TRP A 63 30.03 -3.84 12.98
CA TRP A 63 29.54 -5.17 13.30
C TRP A 63 30.36 -6.33 12.69
N PRO A 64 30.96 -6.21 11.49
CA PRO A 64 31.86 -7.25 10.98
C PRO A 64 33.09 -7.48 11.85
N GLU A 65 33.58 -6.42 12.54
CA GLU A 65 34.80 -6.46 13.33
C GLU A 65 34.55 -6.79 14.80
N ARG A 66 33.46 -6.25 15.38
CA ARG A 66 33.17 -6.31 16.81
C ARG A 66 32.02 -7.26 17.16
N GLY A 67 31.38 -7.84 16.16
CA GLY A 67 30.18 -8.62 16.34
C GLY A 67 28.91 -7.77 16.42
N CYS A 68 27.78 -8.39 16.06
CA CYS A 68 26.47 -7.73 16.17
C CYS A 68 26.06 -7.61 17.65
N PRO A 69 25.59 -6.43 18.10
CA PRO A 69 25.14 -6.24 19.48
C PRO A 69 23.91 -7.12 19.77
N ALA A 70 23.70 -7.46 21.05
CA ALA A 70 22.56 -8.25 21.50
C ALA A 70 21.20 -7.56 21.17
N ASN A 71 21.19 -6.22 21.17
CA ASN A 71 20.05 -5.41 20.74
C ASN A 71 20.47 -4.43 19.63
N PRO A 72 20.39 -4.84 18.35
CA PRO A 72 20.76 -4.00 17.21
C PRO A 72 19.96 -2.70 17.11
N GLU A 73 18.64 -2.74 17.43
CA GLU A 73 17.76 -1.55 17.38
C GLU A 73 18.20 -0.49 18.39
N ALA A 74 18.51 -0.87 19.62
CA ALA A 74 18.99 0.04 20.66
C ALA A 74 20.35 0.65 20.29
N TRP A 75 21.25 -0.15 19.73
CA TRP A 75 22.54 0.33 19.24
C TRP A 75 22.38 1.37 18.12
N LEU A 76 21.58 1.06 17.12
CA LEU A 76 21.25 1.98 16.01
C LEU A 76 20.64 3.27 16.52
N MET A 77 19.69 3.18 17.45
CA MET A 77 19.06 4.35 18.06
C MET A 77 20.07 5.23 18.79
N THR A 78 20.98 4.62 19.55
CA THR A 78 22.02 5.35 20.28
C THR A 78 22.97 6.08 19.33
N VAL A 79 23.41 5.42 18.26
CA VAL A 79 24.30 6.05 17.25
C VAL A 79 23.54 7.14 16.51
N ALA A 80 22.32 6.87 16.03
CA ALA A 80 21.51 7.85 15.30
C ALA A 80 21.22 9.10 16.16
N ARG A 81 20.93 8.94 17.45
CA ARG A 81 20.74 10.09 18.38
C ARG A 81 21.97 10.97 18.47
N ARG A 82 23.16 10.38 18.64
CA ARG A 82 24.42 11.12 18.66
C ARG A 82 24.62 11.90 17.35
N ARG A 83 24.37 11.26 16.21
CA ARG A 83 24.46 11.90 14.88
C ARG A 83 23.45 13.04 14.73
N ALA A 84 22.20 12.87 15.16
CA ALA A 84 21.18 13.91 15.13
C ALA A 84 21.57 15.14 15.98
N ILE A 85 22.14 14.93 17.16
CA ILE A 85 22.62 16.00 18.04
C ILE A 85 23.82 16.73 17.39
N ASP A 86 24.79 16.00 16.85
CA ASP A 86 25.95 16.60 16.19
C ASP A 86 25.53 17.39 14.95
N GLY A 87 24.62 16.85 14.13
CA GLY A 87 24.04 17.55 12.98
C GLY A 87 23.24 18.80 13.37
N ALA A 88 22.52 18.78 14.50
CA ALA A 88 21.83 19.94 15.03
C ALA A 88 22.81 21.02 15.51
N ARG A 89 23.89 20.63 16.20
CA ARG A 89 24.95 21.55 16.62
C ARG A 89 25.65 22.21 15.45
N HIS A 90 25.95 21.49 14.37
CA HIS A 90 26.57 22.05 13.16
C HIS A 90 25.65 23.03 12.42
N ARG A 91 24.34 22.79 12.43
CA ARG A 91 23.34 23.68 11.80
C ARG A 91 23.00 24.90 12.65
N ARG A 92 23.27 24.86 13.95
CA ARG A 92 22.94 25.90 14.93
C ARG A 92 24.18 26.53 15.58
N ILE A 93 24.97 27.23 14.82
CA ILE A 93 25.74 28.33 15.40
C ILE A 93 24.69 29.43 15.62
N GLY A 94 23.89 29.36 16.70
CA GLY A 94 23.04 30.48 17.05
C GLY A 94 21.73 30.31 17.82
N ASP A 95 21.31 29.16 18.40
CA ASP A 95 20.02 29.14 19.14
C ASP A 95 19.92 28.17 20.33
N GLU A 96 19.18 28.60 21.38
CA GLU A 96 18.99 28.03 22.72
C GLU A 96 18.35 26.63 22.80
N VAL A 97 17.94 26.01 21.70
CA VAL A 97 17.25 24.69 21.68
C VAL A 97 18.23 23.51 21.81
N SER A 98 19.55 23.76 21.74
CA SER A 98 20.58 22.71 21.90
C SER A 98 20.64 22.14 23.33
N SER A 99 20.20 22.90 24.34
CA SER A 99 20.17 22.44 25.74
C SER A 99 19.02 21.48 26.05
N GLN A 100 17.84 21.66 25.42
CA GLN A 100 16.70 20.75 25.61
C GLN A 100 16.91 19.37 24.96
N LEU A 101 17.63 19.31 23.83
CA LEU A 101 18.00 18.03 23.20
C LEU A 101 19.05 17.25 24.01
N ALA A 102 19.91 17.92 24.75
CA ALA A 102 20.90 17.29 25.61
C ALA A 102 20.25 16.70 26.89
N ILE A 103 19.27 17.37 27.47
CA ILE A 103 18.54 16.89 28.67
C ILE A 103 17.68 15.66 28.32
N LEU A 104 17.07 15.61 27.12
CA LEU A 104 16.36 14.42 26.64
C LEU A 104 17.29 13.26 26.23
N ALA A 105 18.61 13.49 26.17
CA ALA A 105 19.59 12.45 25.88
C ALA A 105 19.88 11.57 27.11
N ASP A 106 19.75 12.10 28.31
CA ASP A 106 20.09 11.40 29.55
C ASP A 106 18.96 10.53 30.15
N GLU A 107 17.70 10.69 29.67
CA GLU A 107 16.53 10.04 30.30
C GLU A 107 16.19 8.64 29.77
N ILE A 108 16.92 8.08 28.82
CA ILE A 108 16.77 6.66 28.46
C ILE A 108 18.05 5.93 28.82
N ASP A 109 18.06 5.45 30.05
CA ASP A 109 19.03 4.50 30.59
C ASP A 109 19.16 3.29 29.64
N GLU A 110 20.36 2.78 29.47
CA GLU A 110 20.68 1.60 28.65
C GLU A 110 19.90 0.34 29.07
N HIS A 111 19.17 0.40 30.19
CA HIS A 111 18.40 -0.71 30.76
C HIS A 111 16.97 -0.86 30.23
N ASP A 112 16.38 0.17 29.59
CA ASP A 112 14.99 0.12 29.05
C ASP A 112 14.92 -0.27 27.55
N ALA A 113 16.00 -0.82 27.02
CA ALA A 113 16.13 -1.20 25.62
C ALA A 113 15.22 -2.38 25.18
N HIS A 114 14.41 -2.95 26.08
CA HIS A 114 13.62 -4.15 25.78
C HIS A 114 12.30 -3.87 25.06
N ALA A 115 11.79 -2.63 25.06
CA ALA A 115 10.61 -2.28 24.28
C ALA A 115 10.59 -0.78 23.93
N LEU A 116 11.23 -0.41 22.82
CA LEU A 116 11.03 0.93 22.24
C LEU A 116 9.54 1.14 21.90
N PRO A 117 8.91 2.26 22.34
CA PRO A 117 7.50 2.52 22.04
C PRO A 117 7.26 2.65 20.53
N ASP A 118 6.16 2.08 20.06
CA ASP A 118 5.82 2.21 18.65
C ASP A 118 5.16 3.59 18.40
N ARG A 119 5.83 4.40 17.60
CA ARG A 119 5.38 5.76 17.21
C ARG A 119 5.05 5.87 15.73
N ARG A 120 5.00 4.75 15.00
CA ARG A 120 4.70 4.72 13.57
C ARG A 120 3.33 5.31 13.24
N LEU A 121 2.35 5.15 14.13
CA LEU A 121 1.03 5.75 13.93
C LEU A 121 1.10 7.28 13.90
N ALA A 122 1.80 7.90 14.84
CA ALA A 122 2.01 9.34 14.86
C ALA A 122 2.74 9.84 13.59
N LEU A 123 3.72 9.06 13.11
CA LEU A 123 4.43 9.36 11.88
C LEU A 123 3.51 9.25 10.64
N LEU A 124 2.63 8.24 10.57
CA LEU A 124 1.63 8.11 9.52
C LEU A 124 0.70 9.32 9.47
N PHE A 125 0.21 9.79 10.62
CA PHE A 125 -0.61 10.99 10.70
C PHE A 125 0.14 12.26 10.29
N ALA A 126 1.41 12.37 10.60
CA ALA A 126 2.24 13.49 10.14
C ALA A 126 2.41 13.47 8.61
N CYS A 127 2.71 12.30 8.03
CA CYS A 127 2.88 12.12 6.58
C CYS A 127 1.59 12.36 5.78
N THR A 128 0.42 12.17 6.38
CA THR A 128 -0.87 12.35 5.73
C THR A 128 -1.60 13.63 6.17
N HIS A 129 -0.87 14.56 6.81
CA HIS A 129 -1.45 15.81 7.30
C HIS A 129 -2.13 16.62 6.18
N PRO A 130 -3.32 17.25 6.43
CA PRO A 130 -4.06 18.03 5.44
C PRO A 130 -3.28 19.18 4.79
N ALA A 131 -2.29 19.73 5.49
CA ALA A 131 -1.39 20.75 4.94
C ALA A 131 -0.51 20.25 3.79
N LEU A 132 -0.34 18.93 3.65
CA LEU A 132 0.38 18.32 2.54
C LEU A 132 -0.57 18.06 1.37
N ASP A 133 -0.06 18.22 0.15
CA ASP A 133 -0.78 17.82 -1.07
C ASP A 133 -1.15 16.33 -1.00
N ALA A 134 -2.40 15.99 -1.32
CA ALA A 134 -2.89 14.61 -1.29
C ALA A 134 -2.02 13.67 -2.14
N ALA A 135 -1.55 14.12 -3.32
CA ALA A 135 -0.75 13.31 -4.24
C ALA A 135 0.66 12.96 -3.72
N ILE A 136 1.14 13.62 -2.65
CA ILE A 136 2.45 13.30 -2.06
C ILE A 136 2.34 12.48 -0.77
N ARG A 137 1.17 12.39 -0.16
CA ARG A 137 0.98 11.71 1.14
C ARG A 137 1.39 10.24 1.07
N THR A 138 0.89 9.51 0.09
CA THR A 138 1.25 8.09 -0.13
C THR A 138 2.74 7.91 -0.42
N PRO A 139 3.37 8.59 -1.40
CA PRO A 139 4.81 8.52 -1.61
C PRO A 139 5.64 8.83 -0.36
N LEU A 140 5.24 9.85 0.40
CA LEU A 140 5.96 10.26 1.61
C LEU A 140 5.85 9.18 2.71
N MET A 141 4.67 8.63 2.91
CA MET A 141 4.45 7.53 3.84
C MET A 141 5.29 6.30 3.50
N LEU A 142 5.32 5.89 2.22
CA LEU A 142 6.11 4.76 1.75
C LEU A 142 7.61 4.96 2.01
N GLN A 143 8.13 6.17 1.81
CA GLN A 143 9.52 6.46 2.09
C GLN A 143 9.81 6.48 3.58
N VAL A 144 9.06 7.27 4.34
CA VAL A 144 9.41 7.61 5.73
C VAL A 144 9.06 6.46 6.69
N VAL A 145 7.96 5.74 6.45
CA VAL A 145 7.52 4.66 7.35
C VAL A 145 8.10 3.31 6.93
N LEU A 146 8.22 3.05 5.62
CA LEU A 146 8.71 1.77 5.10
C LEU A 146 10.17 1.82 4.63
N GLY A 147 10.77 3.00 4.50
CA GLY A 147 12.13 3.16 4.04
C GLY A 147 12.33 2.89 2.55
N LEU A 148 11.26 2.94 1.74
CA LEU A 148 11.37 2.69 0.31
C LEU A 148 12.16 3.79 -0.40
N GLU A 149 13.01 3.39 -1.35
CA GLU A 149 13.78 4.33 -2.14
C GLU A 149 12.89 5.18 -3.06
N ALA A 150 13.25 6.44 -3.23
CA ALA A 150 12.53 7.36 -4.12
C ALA A 150 12.41 6.83 -5.57
N LYS A 151 13.38 6.03 -6.03
CA LYS A 151 13.37 5.37 -7.36
C LYS A 151 12.25 4.34 -7.45
N THR A 152 12.12 3.47 -6.46
CA THR A 152 11.07 2.45 -6.38
C THR A 152 9.68 3.09 -6.33
N ILE A 153 9.52 4.12 -5.48
CA ILE A 153 8.28 4.88 -5.38
C ILE A 153 7.95 5.56 -6.72
N ALA A 154 8.94 6.18 -7.37
CA ALA A 154 8.75 6.85 -8.65
C ALA A 154 8.25 5.90 -9.75
N SER A 155 8.82 4.69 -9.81
CA SER A 155 8.38 3.63 -10.73
C SER A 155 6.92 3.27 -10.50
N ALA A 156 6.52 3.04 -9.24
CA ALA A 156 5.15 2.70 -8.89
C ALA A 156 4.13 3.80 -9.24
N PHE A 157 4.54 5.08 -9.17
CA PHE A 157 3.70 6.24 -9.47
C PHE A 157 3.88 6.80 -10.88
N LEU A 158 4.56 6.08 -11.78
CA LEU A 158 4.83 6.46 -13.18
C LEU A 158 5.46 7.86 -13.29
N MET A 159 6.42 8.15 -12.42
CA MET A 159 7.14 9.43 -12.36
C MET A 159 8.64 9.23 -12.58
N SER A 160 9.35 10.30 -12.96
CA SER A 160 10.81 10.25 -12.96
C SER A 160 11.37 10.25 -11.53
N PRO A 161 12.46 9.50 -11.24
CA PRO A 161 13.08 9.48 -9.92
C PRO A 161 13.46 10.87 -9.40
N ALA A 162 13.97 11.74 -10.27
CA ALA A 162 14.34 13.12 -9.92
C ALA A 162 13.13 13.98 -9.51
N ALA A 163 11.98 13.81 -10.20
CA ALA A 163 10.76 14.52 -9.85
C ALA A 163 10.21 14.02 -8.50
N MET A 164 10.20 12.71 -8.28
CA MET A 164 9.77 12.12 -7.00
C MET A 164 10.65 12.59 -5.85
N THR A 165 11.98 12.52 -5.98
CA THR A 165 12.91 13.00 -4.97
C THR A 165 12.64 14.46 -4.60
N LYS A 166 12.49 15.36 -5.59
CA LYS A 166 12.17 16.78 -5.32
C LYS A 166 10.85 16.94 -4.57
N ARG A 167 9.81 16.17 -4.90
CA ARG A 167 8.51 16.25 -4.21
C ARG A 167 8.61 15.78 -2.77
N LEU A 168 9.31 14.66 -2.53
CA LEU A 168 9.54 14.11 -1.19
C LEU A 168 10.33 15.08 -0.30
N VAL A 169 11.41 15.68 -0.83
CA VAL A 169 12.21 16.68 -0.11
C VAL A 169 11.35 17.89 0.27
N ARG A 170 10.54 18.42 -0.67
CA ARG A 170 9.64 19.55 -0.37
C ARG A 170 8.59 19.19 0.68
N ALA A 171 8.04 17.97 0.65
CA ALA A 171 7.06 17.53 1.63
C ALA A 171 7.66 17.44 3.04
N LYS A 172 8.86 16.87 3.18
CA LYS A 172 9.59 16.82 4.46
C LYS A 172 9.92 18.22 4.99
N HIS A 173 10.37 19.11 4.11
CA HIS A 173 10.61 20.50 4.45
C HIS A 173 9.33 21.20 4.93
N LYS A 174 8.20 20.97 4.25
CA LYS A 174 6.91 21.52 4.66
C LYS A 174 6.44 21.00 6.01
N ILE A 175 6.68 19.72 6.34
CA ILE A 175 6.38 19.17 7.67
C ILE A 175 7.12 20.00 8.74
N ARG A 176 8.41 20.24 8.54
CA ARG A 176 9.23 20.99 9.48
C ARG A 176 8.80 22.45 9.57
N GLU A 177 8.63 23.16 8.45
CA GLU A 177 8.27 24.58 8.42
C GLU A 177 6.88 24.88 8.97
N ALA A 178 5.92 24.01 8.66
CA ALA A 178 4.56 24.14 9.16
C ALA A 178 4.39 23.66 10.60
N GLY A 179 5.45 23.14 11.23
CA GLY A 179 5.40 22.61 12.59
C GLY A 179 4.38 21.46 12.75
N ILE A 180 4.25 20.60 11.72
CA ILE A 180 3.28 19.50 11.76
C ILE A 180 3.62 18.58 12.93
N PRO A 181 2.68 18.33 13.85
CA PRO A 181 2.95 17.53 15.04
C PRO A 181 3.08 16.04 14.68
N PHE A 182 3.98 15.35 15.41
CA PHE A 182 4.16 13.89 15.35
C PHE A 182 3.37 13.24 16.49
N GLU A 183 2.05 13.34 16.39
CA GLU A 183 1.11 12.82 17.40
C GLU A 183 -0.09 12.19 16.73
N VAL A 184 -0.79 11.34 17.47
CA VAL A 184 -2.11 10.83 17.07
C VAL A 184 -3.11 11.96 17.28
N PRO A 185 -3.94 12.29 16.27
CA PRO A 185 -4.92 13.36 16.40
C PRO A 185 -5.90 13.11 17.54
N GLU A 186 -6.43 14.19 18.12
CA GLU A 186 -7.51 14.12 19.09
C GLU A 186 -8.78 13.49 18.47
N ARG A 187 -9.66 12.98 19.34
CA ARG A 187 -10.82 12.16 18.95
C ARG A 187 -11.71 12.81 17.89
N GLU A 188 -11.88 14.14 17.96
CA GLU A 188 -12.73 14.89 17.02
C GLU A 188 -12.11 14.97 15.61
N ALA A 189 -10.78 15.10 15.52
CA ALA A 189 -10.06 15.19 14.25
C ALA A 189 -9.70 13.80 13.68
N LEU A 190 -9.75 12.76 14.49
CA LEU A 190 -9.28 11.42 14.15
C LEU A 190 -9.97 10.83 12.92
N PRO A 191 -11.30 10.84 12.73
CA PRO A 191 -11.94 10.19 11.60
C PRO A 191 -11.46 10.75 10.25
N GLY A 192 -11.42 12.07 10.10
CA GLY A 192 -10.96 12.69 8.84
C GLY A 192 -9.47 12.50 8.57
N ARG A 193 -8.66 12.44 9.63
CA ARG A 193 -7.21 12.19 9.51
C ARG A 193 -6.93 10.71 9.21
N LEU A 194 -7.66 9.79 9.84
CA LEU A 194 -7.57 8.37 9.59
C LEU A 194 -7.95 8.02 8.15
N ALA A 195 -9.02 8.61 7.61
CA ALA A 195 -9.40 8.42 6.22
C ALA A 195 -8.23 8.67 5.26
N ALA A 196 -7.45 9.75 5.48
CA ALA A 196 -6.27 10.05 4.66
C ALA A 196 -5.14 9.01 4.81
N VAL A 197 -4.96 8.42 5.99
CA VAL A 197 -4.01 7.32 6.21
C VAL A 197 -4.46 6.07 5.46
N LEU A 198 -5.73 5.69 5.62
CA LEU A 198 -6.30 4.49 4.98
C LEU A 198 -6.24 4.59 3.45
N GLU A 199 -6.60 5.76 2.90
CA GLU A 199 -6.49 6.01 1.46
C GLU A 199 -5.03 5.88 0.97
N ALA A 200 -4.07 6.40 1.73
CA ALA A 200 -2.66 6.32 1.37
C ALA A 200 -2.13 4.87 1.40
N VAL A 201 -2.50 4.09 2.41
CA VAL A 201 -2.13 2.67 2.52
C VAL A 201 -2.78 1.85 1.39
N TYR A 202 -4.07 2.07 1.17
CA TYR A 202 -4.79 1.34 0.11
C TYR A 202 -4.28 1.71 -1.30
N ALA A 203 -3.93 2.97 -1.55
CA ALA A 203 -3.33 3.38 -2.81
C ALA A 203 -1.98 2.69 -3.06
N ALA A 204 -1.15 2.52 -2.02
CA ALA A 204 0.10 1.77 -2.10
C ALA A 204 -0.16 0.29 -2.46
N TYR A 205 -1.14 -0.33 -1.80
CA TYR A 205 -1.56 -1.69 -2.11
C TYR A 205 -2.05 -1.83 -3.55
N ALA A 206 -2.92 -0.94 -4.00
CA ALA A 206 -3.46 -0.96 -5.36
C ALA A 206 -2.37 -0.82 -6.44
N GLN A 207 -1.36 0.03 -6.20
CA GLN A 207 -0.20 0.16 -7.09
C GLN A 207 0.62 -1.14 -7.16
N GLY A 208 0.85 -1.79 -6.01
CA GLY A 208 1.56 -3.06 -5.94
C GLY A 208 0.74 -4.26 -6.43
N TRP A 209 -0.58 -4.14 -6.39
CA TRP A 209 -1.51 -5.15 -6.88
C TRP A 209 -1.52 -5.26 -8.41
N THR A 210 -1.39 -4.14 -9.13
CA THR A 210 -1.32 -4.09 -10.58
C THR A 210 0.07 -4.46 -11.08
N ASP A 211 0.46 -5.73 -10.94
CA ASP A 211 1.66 -6.29 -11.58
C ASP A 211 1.26 -6.99 -12.89
N PRO A 212 1.40 -6.32 -14.04
CA PRO A 212 0.92 -6.85 -15.32
C PRO A 212 1.63 -8.12 -15.78
N LEU A 213 2.87 -8.31 -15.39
CA LEU A 213 3.71 -9.41 -15.85
C LEU A 213 3.96 -10.49 -14.80
N GLY A 214 3.58 -10.24 -13.54
CA GLY A 214 3.88 -11.13 -12.43
C GLY A 214 5.38 -11.25 -12.09
N ASN A 215 6.22 -10.47 -12.74
CA ASN A 215 7.68 -10.53 -12.65
C ASN A 215 8.28 -9.31 -11.96
N ASP A 216 7.47 -8.29 -11.62
CA ASP A 216 7.93 -7.08 -10.96
C ASP A 216 7.96 -7.33 -9.43
N THR A 217 9.13 -7.76 -8.96
CA THR A 217 9.37 -8.00 -7.53
C THR A 217 9.16 -6.74 -6.70
N GLU A 218 9.53 -5.56 -7.23
CA GLU A 218 9.35 -4.28 -6.54
C GLU A 218 7.87 -3.97 -6.27
N ARG A 219 6.99 -4.29 -7.23
CA ARG A 219 5.53 -4.12 -7.06
C ARG A 219 4.92 -5.13 -6.09
N ARG A 220 5.38 -6.38 -6.12
CA ARG A 220 4.95 -7.37 -5.11
C ARG A 220 5.35 -6.94 -3.71
N ASP A 221 6.57 -6.46 -3.56
CA ASP A 221 7.08 -5.96 -2.29
C ASP A 221 6.25 -4.77 -1.80
N LEU A 222 5.88 -3.84 -2.68
CA LEU A 222 5.01 -2.72 -2.33
C LEU A 222 3.63 -3.16 -1.82
N ALA A 223 3.00 -4.16 -2.45
CA ALA A 223 1.72 -4.69 -1.98
C ALA A 223 1.86 -5.40 -0.61
N ASN A 224 2.95 -6.14 -0.39
CA ASN A 224 3.23 -6.80 0.88
C ASN A 224 3.51 -5.77 1.99
N GLU A 225 4.26 -4.72 1.70
CA GLU A 225 4.53 -3.63 2.64
C GLU A 225 3.26 -2.85 3.00
N ALA A 226 2.38 -2.58 2.02
CA ALA A 226 1.10 -1.96 2.28
C ALA A 226 0.19 -2.85 3.15
N LEU A 227 0.21 -4.17 2.93
CA LEU A 227 -0.52 -5.14 3.75
C LEU A 227 0.03 -5.15 5.19
N PHE A 228 1.35 -5.10 5.35
CA PHE A 228 1.99 -4.97 6.67
C PHE A 228 1.55 -3.69 7.39
N LEU A 229 1.48 -2.54 6.69
CA LEU A 229 0.97 -1.29 7.28
C LEU A 229 -0.51 -1.40 7.68
N ALA A 230 -1.33 -2.08 6.90
CA ALA A 230 -2.73 -2.31 7.24
C ALA A 230 -2.87 -3.18 8.51
N GLN A 231 -2.06 -4.23 8.64
CA GLN A 231 -1.98 -5.06 9.85
C GLN A 231 -1.54 -4.22 11.06
N LEU A 232 -0.49 -3.42 10.90
CA LEU A 232 -0.03 -2.51 11.94
C LEU A 232 -1.12 -1.52 12.39
N LEU A 233 -1.88 -0.95 11.45
CA LEU A 233 -2.98 -0.04 11.79
C LEU A 233 -4.04 -0.75 12.64
N VAL A 234 -4.38 -2.00 12.32
CA VAL A 234 -5.32 -2.82 13.11
C VAL A 234 -4.76 -3.12 14.50
N GLU A 235 -3.45 -3.36 14.63
CA GLU A 235 -2.80 -3.57 15.93
C GLU A 235 -2.81 -2.29 16.80
N LEU A 236 -2.55 -1.14 16.19
CA LEU A 236 -2.47 0.15 16.87
C LEU A 236 -3.85 0.78 17.13
N MET A 237 -4.85 0.42 16.32
CA MET A 237 -6.23 0.93 16.39
C MET A 237 -7.23 -0.24 16.26
N PRO A 238 -7.26 -1.15 17.25
CA PRO A 238 -8.02 -2.41 17.13
C PRO A 238 -9.55 -2.24 17.06
N ASP A 239 -10.06 -1.13 17.56
CA ASP A 239 -11.50 -0.84 17.65
C ASP A 239 -11.98 0.12 16.53
N GLU A 240 -11.14 0.35 15.52
CA GLU A 240 -11.48 1.23 14.41
C GLU A 240 -12.04 0.43 13.23
N PRO A 241 -13.35 0.52 12.94
CA PRO A 241 -13.99 -0.39 11.97
C PRO A 241 -13.49 -0.23 10.54
N GLU A 242 -13.06 0.96 10.14
CA GLU A 242 -12.52 1.17 8.78
C GLU A 242 -11.11 0.61 8.59
N THR A 243 -10.28 0.53 9.65
CA THR A 243 -9.00 -0.18 9.57
C THR A 243 -9.21 -1.67 9.39
N LEU A 244 -10.17 -2.24 10.13
CA LEU A 244 -10.56 -3.65 10.00
C LEU A 244 -11.12 -3.95 8.60
N GLY A 245 -11.99 -3.07 8.08
CA GLY A 245 -12.57 -3.16 6.74
C GLY A 245 -11.51 -3.12 5.64
N MET A 246 -10.57 -2.18 5.74
CA MET A 246 -9.46 -2.07 4.77
C MET A 246 -8.57 -3.31 4.77
N LEU A 247 -8.17 -3.81 5.94
CA LEU A 247 -7.37 -5.03 6.01
C LEU A 247 -8.13 -6.24 5.45
N ALA A 248 -9.43 -6.37 5.75
CA ALA A 248 -10.27 -7.42 5.18
C ALA A 248 -10.32 -7.35 3.65
N LEU A 249 -10.53 -6.15 3.08
CA LEU A 249 -10.53 -5.92 1.64
C LEU A 249 -9.21 -6.36 0.98
N MET A 250 -8.08 -5.97 1.57
CA MET A 250 -6.76 -6.33 1.07
C MET A 250 -6.50 -7.84 1.15
N LEU A 251 -6.92 -8.50 2.24
CA LEU A 251 -6.78 -9.95 2.39
C LEU A 251 -7.63 -10.72 1.39
N PHE A 252 -8.88 -10.31 1.13
CA PHE A 252 -9.71 -10.93 0.08
C PHE A 252 -9.07 -10.81 -1.29
N ALA A 253 -8.49 -9.66 -1.61
CA ALA A 253 -7.79 -9.47 -2.88
C ALA A 253 -6.53 -10.33 -2.94
N GLN A 254 -5.71 -10.32 -1.88
CA GLN A 254 -4.46 -11.09 -1.80
C GLN A 254 -4.69 -12.59 -1.88
N ALA A 255 -5.77 -13.09 -1.27
CA ALA A 255 -6.13 -14.51 -1.29
C ALA A 255 -6.33 -15.06 -2.72
N ARG A 256 -6.67 -14.21 -3.68
CA ARG A 256 -6.97 -14.59 -5.07
C ARG A 256 -5.89 -14.17 -6.05
N ARG A 257 -4.77 -13.63 -5.58
CA ARG A 257 -3.74 -13.04 -6.44
C ARG A 257 -3.21 -14.04 -7.47
N GLU A 258 -2.89 -15.25 -7.03
CA GLU A 258 -2.34 -16.30 -7.88
C GLU A 258 -3.36 -16.83 -8.91
N ALA A 259 -4.64 -16.90 -8.53
CA ALA A 259 -5.71 -17.37 -9.39
C ALA A 259 -6.04 -16.42 -10.57
N ARG A 260 -5.46 -15.22 -10.62
CA ARG A 260 -5.63 -14.27 -11.74
C ARG A 260 -4.88 -14.66 -13.01
N ARG A 261 -3.98 -15.63 -12.90
CA ARG A 261 -3.19 -16.15 -14.01
C ARG A 261 -3.32 -17.67 -14.03
N ASP A 262 -3.41 -18.23 -15.21
CA ASP A 262 -3.25 -19.66 -15.39
C ASP A 262 -1.76 -20.07 -15.49
N GLU A 263 -1.51 -21.36 -15.66
CA GLU A 263 -0.14 -21.91 -15.81
C GLU A 263 0.62 -21.35 -17.03
N ALA A 264 -0.11 -20.89 -18.06
CA ALA A 264 0.46 -20.24 -19.23
C ALA A 264 0.68 -18.73 -19.03
N GLY A 265 0.34 -18.18 -17.86
CA GLY A 265 0.42 -16.75 -17.56
C GLY A 265 -0.71 -15.90 -18.18
N GLU A 266 -1.75 -16.54 -18.73
CA GLU A 266 -2.90 -15.85 -19.29
C GLU A 266 -3.84 -15.34 -18.19
N TYR A 267 -4.52 -14.23 -18.48
CA TYR A 267 -5.45 -13.62 -17.54
C TYR A 267 -6.71 -14.47 -17.35
N VAL A 268 -7.05 -14.75 -16.08
CA VAL A 268 -8.27 -15.46 -15.67
C VAL A 268 -9.23 -14.48 -14.99
N PRO A 269 -10.37 -14.14 -15.60
CA PRO A 269 -11.37 -13.27 -14.98
C PRO A 269 -11.97 -13.93 -13.74
N LEU A 270 -12.45 -13.13 -12.78
CA LEU A 270 -12.95 -13.61 -11.48
C LEU A 270 -14.01 -14.71 -11.61
N SER A 271 -14.90 -14.61 -12.60
CA SER A 271 -15.95 -15.59 -12.86
C SER A 271 -15.44 -16.95 -13.34
N ALA A 272 -14.20 -17.01 -13.86
CA ALA A 272 -13.55 -18.21 -14.36
C ALA A 272 -12.47 -18.76 -13.41
N GLN A 273 -12.17 -18.06 -12.30
CA GLN A 273 -11.22 -18.55 -11.30
C GLN A 273 -11.78 -19.77 -10.56
N ASP A 274 -10.92 -20.73 -10.28
CA ASP A 274 -11.25 -21.85 -9.41
C ASP A 274 -11.10 -21.46 -7.94
N PRO A 275 -12.19 -21.42 -7.14
CA PRO A 275 -12.12 -21.09 -5.73
C PRO A 275 -11.25 -22.04 -4.89
N ALA A 276 -10.98 -23.25 -5.37
CA ALA A 276 -10.10 -24.19 -4.68
C ALA A 276 -8.63 -23.76 -4.68
N THR A 277 -8.24 -22.87 -5.60
CA THR A 277 -6.87 -22.31 -5.68
C THR A 277 -6.68 -21.09 -4.77
N TRP A 278 -7.74 -20.57 -4.17
CA TRP A 278 -7.69 -19.39 -3.32
C TRP A 278 -7.12 -19.73 -1.94
N ASN A 279 -6.44 -18.75 -1.33
CA ASN A 279 -5.91 -18.90 0.03
C ASN A 279 -7.04 -18.84 1.07
N ALA A 280 -7.57 -20.00 1.45
CA ALA A 280 -8.67 -20.12 2.40
C ALA A 280 -8.38 -19.49 3.77
N PRO A 281 -7.21 -19.66 4.40
CA PRO A 281 -6.86 -18.98 5.65
C PRO A 281 -6.96 -17.45 5.56
N MET A 282 -6.54 -16.84 4.45
CA MET A 282 -6.68 -15.38 4.26
C MET A 282 -8.14 -14.96 4.13
N ILE A 283 -8.97 -15.75 3.44
CA ILE A 283 -10.41 -15.49 3.31
C ILE A 283 -11.09 -15.58 4.67
N ASP A 284 -10.75 -16.58 5.49
CA ASP A 284 -11.31 -16.74 6.84
C ASP A 284 -10.93 -15.60 7.75
N ALA A 285 -9.66 -15.15 7.71
CA ALA A 285 -9.18 -13.99 8.42
C ALA A 285 -9.91 -12.70 7.98
N ALA A 286 -10.09 -12.49 6.66
CA ALA A 286 -10.83 -11.36 6.13
C ALA A 286 -12.28 -11.34 6.60
N ASN A 287 -12.97 -12.49 6.57
CA ASN A 287 -14.33 -12.63 7.07
C ASN A 287 -14.43 -12.36 8.58
N ALA A 288 -13.44 -12.78 9.37
CA ALA A 288 -13.39 -12.51 10.81
C ALA A 288 -13.23 -11.02 11.10
N LEU A 289 -12.36 -10.34 10.38
CA LEU A 289 -12.17 -8.88 10.47
C LEU A 289 -13.44 -8.12 10.09
N LEU A 290 -14.09 -8.51 8.99
CA LEU A 290 -15.31 -7.86 8.53
C LEU A 290 -16.47 -8.04 9.53
N ARG A 291 -16.64 -9.23 10.11
CA ARG A 291 -17.61 -9.47 11.18
C ARG A 291 -17.32 -8.61 12.42
N ARG A 292 -16.04 -8.48 12.78
CA ARG A 292 -15.62 -7.61 13.89
C ARG A 292 -15.93 -6.15 13.58
N ALA A 293 -15.62 -5.67 12.37
CA ALA A 293 -15.91 -4.30 11.94
C ALA A 293 -17.42 -4.01 12.00
N SER A 294 -18.27 -4.94 11.54
CA SER A 294 -19.72 -4.77 11.52
C SER A 294 -20.34 -4.65 12.92
N ALA A 295 -19.72 -5.21 13.94
CA ALA A 295 -20.21 -5.13 15.33
C ALA A 295 -20.18 -3.71 15.91
N PHE A 296 -19.40 -2.81 15.35
CA PHE A 296 -19.34 -1.40 15.77
C PHE A 296 -20.50 -0.55 15.25
N ASN A 297 -21.33 -1.05 14.31
CA ASN A 297 -22.45 -0.35 13.69
C ASN A 297 -22.07 1.01 13.07
N ALA A 298 -20.82 1.16 12.65
CA ALA A 298 -20.28 2.36 11.99
C ALA A 298 -19.82 1.96 10.59
N ILE A 299 -20.78 1.97 9.64
CA ILE A 299 -20.53 1.56 8.26
C ILE A 299 -19.67 2.61 7.57
N GLY A 300 -18.57 2.14 6.94
CA GLY A 300 -17.68 2.95 6.15
C GLY A 300 -17.37 2.34 4.79
N ARG A 301 -16.63 3.07 3.98
CA ARG A 301 -16.30 2.70 2.60
C ARG A 301 -15.58 1.36 2.52
N PHE A 302 -14.49 1.19 3.27
CA PHE A 302 -13.66 -0.01 3.20
C PHE A 302 -14.41 -1.26 3.68
N GLN A 303 -15.31 -1.11 4.65
CA GLN A 303 -16.19 -2.20 5.07
C GLN A 303 -17.12 -2.64 3.95
N LEU A 304 -17.75 -1.70 3.22
CA LEU A 304 -18.62 -2.02 2.09
C LEU A 304 -17.85 -2.67 0.93
N GLU A 305 -16.65 -2.15 0.62
CA GLU A 305 -15.79 -2.76 -0.39
C GLU A 305 -15.35 -4.18 0.01
N ALA A 306 -15.04 -4.42 1.29
CA ALA A 306 -14.75 -5.76 1.82
C ALA A 306 -15.97 -6.68 1.79
N ALA A 307 -17.17 -6.17 2.12
CA ALA A 307 -18.42 -6.92 2.05
C ALA A 307 -18.73 -7.37 0.61
N LEU A 308 -18.48 -6.52 -0.39
CA LEU A 308 -18.57 -6.88 -1.81
C LEU A 308 -17.62 -8.02 -2.16
N GLN A 309 -16.37 -8.00 -1.66
CA GLN A 309 -15.44 -9.12 -1.89
C GLN A 309 -15.91 -10.40 -1.21
N SER A 310 -16.42 -10.32 0.02
CA SER A 310 -17.01 -11.47 0.73
C SER A 310 -18.20 -12.05 -0.03
N ALA A 311 -19.10 -11.21 -0.55
CA ALA A 311 -20.23 -11.63 -1.38
C ALA A 311 -19.78 -12.32 -2.68
N HIS A 312 -18.73 -11.81 -3.33
CA HIS A 312 -18.15 -12.46 -4.51
C HIS A 312 -17.52 -13.82 -4.19
N VAL A 313 -16.76 -13.91 -3.08
CA VAL A 313 -16.18 -15.18 -2.61
C VAL A 313 -17.28 -16.19 -2.34
N HIS A 314 -18.32 -15.81 -1.59
CA HIS A 314 -19.46 -16.67 -1.26
C HIS A 314 -20.13 -17.22 -2.53
N ARG A 315 -20.42 -16.36 -3.52
CA ARG A 315 -21.04 -16.78 -4.79
C ARG A 315 -20.15 -17.76 -5.55
N CYS A 316 -18.86 -17.53 -5.64
CA CYS A 316 -17.94 -18.41 -6.34
C CYS A 316 -17.82 -19.78 -5.65
N GLN A 317 -17.81 -19.82 -4.32
CA GLN A 317 -17.71 -21.05 -3.53
C GLN A 317 -19.01 -21.85 -3.55
N THR A 318 -20.16 -21.19 -3.39
CA THR A 318 -21.48 -21.86 -3.28
C THR A 318 -22.17 -22.06 -4.63
N ARG A 319 -21.77 -21.28 -5.65
CA ARG A 319 -22.44 -21.14 -6.96
C ARG A 319 -23.88 -20.63 -6.88
N LEU A 320 -24.28 -20.10 -5.73
CA LEU A 320 -25.59 -19.46 -5.55
C LEU A 320 -25.54 -17.99 -5.95
N PRO A 321 -26.49 -17.50 -6.75
CA PRO A 321 -26.56 -16.09 -7.10
C PRO A 321 -26.92 -15.26 -5.86
N ASN A 322 -26.27 -14.11 -5.70
CA ASN A 322 -26.50 -13.15 -4.62
C ASN A 322 -26.43 -11.70 -5.15
N TRP A 323 -26.96 -11.52 -6.35
CA TRP A 323 -26.84 -10.24 -7.04
C TRP A 323 -27.65 -9.12 -6.41
N ASP A 324 -28.75 -9.45 -5.71
CA ASP A 324 -29.54 -8.46 -4.97
C ASP A 324 -28.73 -7.84 -3.83
N GLU A 325 -28.01 -8.66 -3.05
CA GLU A 325 -27.14 -8.21 -1.98
C GLU A 325 -25.97 -7.39 -2.54
N VAL A 326 -25.38 -7.83 -3.66
CA VAL A 326 -24.27 -7.12 -4.30
C VAL A 326 -24.73 -5.74 -4.80
N VAL A 327 -25.90 -5.63 -5.41
CA VAL A 327 -26.45 -4.35 -5.86
C VAL A 327 -26.73 -3.43 -4.67
N GLN A 328 -27.32 -3.93 -3.57
CA GLN A 328 -27.57 -3.17 -2.35
C GLN A 328 -26.26 -2.63 -1.72
N LEU A 329 -25.19 -3.44 -1.70
CA LEU A 329 -23.87 -3.01 -1.23
C LEU A 329 -23.29 -1.89 -2.10
N TYR A 330 -23.44 -1.97 -3.43
CA TYR A 330 -23.02 -0.91 -4.34
C TYR A 330 -23.89 0.35 -4.18
N ASP A 331 -25.20 0.22 -3.94
CA ASP A 331 -26.08 1.35 -3.65
C ASP A 331 -25.62 2.10 -2.38
N ALA A 332 -25.33 1.35 -1.30
CA ALA A 332 -24.77 1.93 -0.08
C ALA A 332 -23.41 2.60 -0.31
N LEU A 333 -22.54 1.98 -1.10
CA LEU A 333 -21.22 2.51 -1.43
C LEU A 333 -21.31 3.80 -2.25
N LEU A 334 -22.27 3.92 -3.19
CA LEU A 334 -22.50 5.14 -3.96
C LEU A 334 -22.96 6.33 -3.11
N VAL A 335 -23.68 6.05 -2.02
CA VAL A 335 -24.07 7.10 -1.06
C VAL A 335 -22.85 7.65 -0.30
N LEU A 336 -21.91 6.77 0.07
CA LEU A 336 -20.69 7.17 0.81
C LEU A 336 -19.60 7.73 -0.11
N ALA A 337 -19.50 7.22 -1.33
CA ALA A 337 -18.47 7.56 -2.28
C ALA A 337 -19.09 7.67 -3.68
N ALA A 338 -19.52 8.86 -4.08
CA ALA A 338 -20.06 9.15 -5.40
C ALA A 338 -18.96 9.05 -6.47
N SER A 339 -18.54 7.82 -6.79
CA SER A 339 -17.47 7.51 -7.73
C SER A 339 -18.03 6.89 -9.01
N PRO A 340 -17.67 7.37 -10.21
CA PRO A 340 -18.07 6.72 -11.46
C PRO A 340 -17.53 5.29 -11.57
N VAL A 341 -16.41 4.96 -10.94
CA VAL A 341 -15.89 3.59 -10.88
C VAL A 341 -16.84 2.67 -10.11
N VAL A 342 -17.42 3.14 -8.99
CA VAL A 342 -18.44 2.39 -8.24
C VAL A 342 -19.70 2.21 -9.11
N ALA A 343 -20.11 3.23 -9.85
CA ALA A 343 -21.25 3.14 -10.77
C ALA A 343 -21.03 2.09 -11.87
N VAL A 344 -19.82 2.00 -12.45
CA VAL A 344 -19.45 0.97 -13.43
C VAL A 344 -19.59 -0.43 -12.83
N ASN A 345 -19.05 -0.67 -11.65
CA ASN A 345 -19.12 -1.97 -11.00
C ASN A 345 -20.56 -2.34 -10.58
N ARG A 346 -21.35 -1.35 -10.14
CA ARG A 346 -22.79 -1.53 -9.90
C ARG A 346 -23.53 -1.94 -11.16
N ALA A 347 -23.25 -1.29 -12.29
CA ALA A 347 -23.88 -1.63 -13.55
C ALA A 347 -23.59 -3.07 -13.98
N LEU A 348 -22.35 -3.56 -13.76
CA LEU A 348 -22.02 -4.96 -14.00
C LEU A 348 -22.87 -5.91 -13.12
N ALA A 349 -23.10 -5.56 -11.85
CA ALA A 349 -23.99 -6.33 -10.98
C ALA A 349 -25.46 -6.29 -11.43
N LEU A 350 -25.93 -5.13 -11.89
CA LEU A 350 -27.27 -4.99 -12.50
C LEU A 350 -27.40 -5.83 -13.76
N ALA A 351 -26.36 -5.94 -14.59
CA ALA A 351 -26.38 -6.78 -15.78
C ALA A 351 -26.61 -8.26 -15.48
N GLU A 352 -26.12 -8.72 -14.34
CA GLU A 352 -26.32 -10.12 -13.88
C GLU A 352 -27.70 -10.34 -13.25
N ARG A 353 -28.27 -9.30 -12.64
CA ARG A 353 -29.59 -9.34 -12.00
C ARG A 353 -30.72 -9.08 -13.00
N ASP A 354 -30.63 -8.00 -13.75
CA ASP A 354 -31.72 -7.42 -14.55
C ASP A 354 -31.43 -7.46 -16.06
N GLY A 355 -30.24 -7.91 -16.46
CA GLY A 355 -29.84 -7.98 -17.86
C GLY A 355 -29.00 -6.78 -18.34
N PRO A 356 -28.38 -6.92 -19.54
CA PRO A 356 -27.38 -5.95 -20.02
C PRO A 356 -27.97 -4.58 -20.33
N GLN A 357 -29.27 -4.49 -20.74
CA GLN A 357 -29.89 -3.20 -21.05
C GLN A 357 -30.04 -2.33 -19.80
N ALA A 358 -30.50 -2.91 -18.67
CA ALA A 358 -30.61 -2.19 -17.39
C ALA A 358 -29.25 -1.63 -16.92
N ALA A 359 -28.16 -2.38 -17.18
CA ALA A 359 -26.82 -1.92 -16.88
C ALA A 359 -26.36 -0.75 -17.77
N LEU A 360 -26.66 -0.80 -19.07
CA LEU A 360 -26.35 0.28 -20.02
C LEU A 360 -27.11 1.55 -19.66
N ASP A 361 -28.41 1.44 -19.32
CA ASP A 361 -29.24 2.56 -18.89
C ASP A 361 -28.69 3.19 -17.58
N ALA A 362 -28.19 2.37 -16.67
CA ALA A 362 -27.56 2.84 -15.42
C ALA A 362 -26.21 3.54 -15.65
N LEU A 363 -25.52 3.27 -16.77
CA LEU A 363 -24.26 3.93 -17.14
C LEU A 363 -24.46 5.21 -17.96
N GLU A 364 -25.66 5.46 -18.49
CA GLU A 364 -25.92 6.62 -19.36
C GLU A 364 -25.52 7.96 -18.72
N PRO A 365 -25.77 8.22 -17.41
CA PRO A 365 -25.34 9.48 -16.78
C PRO A 365 -23.82 9.68 -16.71
N TYR A 366 -23.03 8.64 -16.95
CA TYR A 366 -21.56 8.64 -16.80
C TYR A 366 -20.81 8.57 -18.15
N VAL A 367 -21.52 8.53 -19.28
CA VAL A 367 -20.90 8.35 -20.62
C VAL A 367 -19.88 9.44 -20.94
N ASP A 368 -20.19 10.67 -20.55
CA ASP A 368 -19.35 11.84 -20.79
C ASP A 368 -18.49 12.24 -19.56
N ASP A 369 -18.40 11.37 -18.54
CA ASP A 369 -17.58 11.68 -17.36
C ASP A 369 -16.08 11.60 -17.71
N PRO A 370 -15.34 12.73 -17.63
CA PRO A 370 -13.93 12.77 -18.03
C PRO A 370 -13.04 11.81 -17.22
N ARG A 371 -13.48 11.39 -16.02
CA ARG A 371 -12.75 10.43 -15.18
C ARG A 371 -12.80 9.01 -15.75
N LEU A 372 -13.74 8.71 -16.65
CA LEU A 372 -13.88 7.40 -17.30
C LEU A 372 -13.25 7.36 -18.70
N ALA A 373 -12.90 8.50 -19.29
CA ALA A 373 -12.38 8.58 -20.65
C ALA A 373 -11.14 7.69 -20.86
N ASP A 374 -10.19 7.73 -19.93
CA ASP A 374 -8.95 6.93 -19.95
C ASP A 374 -9.00 5.73 -18.98
N TYR A 375 -10.18 5.41 -18.44
CA TYR A 375 -10.34 4.30 -17.50
C TYR A 375 -10.66 3.00 -18.24
N GLN A 376 -9.63 2.21 -18.52
CA GLN A 376 -9.71 0.96 -19.27
C GLN A 376 -10.84 0.01 -18.81
N PRO A 377 -11.07 -0.24 -17.48
CA PRO A 377 -12.11 -1.15 -17.05
C PRO A 377 -13.54 -0.71 -17.43
N TYR A 378 -13.78 0.60 -17.55
CA TYR A 378 -15.06 1.12 -18.06
C TYR A 378 -15.32 0.68 -19.49
N TRP A 379 -14.33 0.83 -20.37
CA TRP A 379 -14.48 0.47 -21.78
C TRP A 379 -14.61 -1.05 -21.94
N ALA A 380 -13.90 -1.85 -21.15
CA ALA A 380 -14.05 -3.31 -21.14
C ALA A 380 -15.45 -3.75 -20.65
N ALA A 381 -15.96 -3.11 -19.57
CA ALA A 381 -17.31 -3.35 -19.06
C ALA A 381 -18.38 -2.97 -20.11
N ARG A 382 -18.27 -1.77 -20.68
CA ARG A 382 -19.18 -1.26 -21.71
C ARG A 382 -19.18 -2.16 -22.95
N ALA A 383 -18.01 -2.60 -23.43
CA ALA A 383 -17.89 -3.54 -24.54
C ALA A 383 -18.63 -4.86 -24.27
N ASN A 384 -18.44 -5.44 -23.07
CA ASN A 384 -19.12 -6.66 -22.68
C ASN A 384 -20.65 -6.48 -22.62
N LEU A 385 -21.12 -5.36 -22.02
CA LEU A 385 -22.56 -5.07 -21.91
C LEU A 385 -23.21 -4.87 -23.28
N LEU A 386 -22.58 -4.10 -24.18
CA LEU A 386 -23.03 -3.89 -25.55
C LEU A 386 -23.05 -5.19 -26.35
N ALA A 387 -22.05 -6.06 -26.16
CA ALA A 387 -21.99 -7.37 -26.77
C ALA A 387 -23.17 -8.25 -26.34
N ARG A 388 -23.46 -8.30 -25.03
CA ARG A 388 -24.59 -9.06 -24.46
C ARG A 388 -25.95 -8.48 -24.87
N ALA A 389 -26.02 -7.17 -25.13
CA ALA A 389 -27.21 -6.49 -25.63
C ALA A 389 -27.40 -6.62 -27.14
N GLY A 390 -26.46 -7.24 -27.89
CA GLY A 390 -26.52 -7.41 -29.33
C GLY A 390 -26.07 -6.19 -30.15
N ALA A 391 -25.58 -5.12 -29.52
CA ALA A 391 -25.10 -3.89 -30.16
C ALA A 391 -23.66 -4.06 -30.71
N LYS A 392 -23.50 -4.97 -31.71
CA LYS A 392 -22.20 -5.48 -32.16
C LYS A 392 -21.21 -4.39 -32.58
N ALA A 393 -21.64 -3.38 -33.38
CA ALA A 393 -20.76 -2.32 -33.86
C ALA A 393 -20.18 -1.51 -32.69
N GLN A 394 -21.05 -1.04 -31.79
CA GLN A 394 -20.63 -0.27 -30.61
C GLN A 394 -19.75 -1.09 -29.63
N ALA A 395 -20.02 -2.40 -29.53
CA ALA A 395 -19.19 -3.30 -28.70
C ALA A 395 -17.77 -3.41 -29.26
N LEU A 396 -17.60 -3.51 -30.59
CA LEU A 396 -16.28 -3.55 -31.23
C LEU A 396 -15.49 -2.26 -31.00
N ASP A 397 -16.14 -1.10 -31.17
CA ASP A 397 -15.52 0.20 -30.89
C ASP A 397 -15.06 0.32 -29.41
N ALA A 398 -15.89 -0.13 -28.47
CA ALA A 398 -15.56 -0.12 -27.06
C ALA A 398 -14.42 -1.12 -26.71
N TYR A 399 -14.37 -2.28 -27.37
CA TYR A 399 -13.22 -3.20 -27.23
C TYR A 399 -11.92 -2.58 -27.76
N ASP A 400 -11.97 -1.86 -28.90
CA ASP A 400 -10.78 -1.20 -29.44
C ASP A 400 -10.22 -0.15 -28.49
N LEU A 401 -11.09 0.63 -27.84
CA LEU A 401 -10.68 1.57 -26.79
C LEU A 401 -10.10 0.84 -25.57
N ALA A 402 -10.77 -0.20 -25.08
CA ALA A 402 -10.28 -0.98 -23.94
C ALA A 402 -8.90 -1.62 -24.21
N ILE A 403 -8.70 -2.15 -25.42
CA ILE A 403 -7.44 -2.75 -25.85
C ILE A 403 -6.34 -1.69 -25.95
N GLY A 404 -6.67 -0.50 -26.48
CA GLY A 404 -5.71 0.60 -26.62
C GLY A 404 -5.21 1.13 -25.27
N LEU A 405 -6.08 1.19 -24.27
CA LEU A 405 -5.76 1.67 -22.91
C LEU A 405 -5.10 0.61 -22.03
N GLU A 406 -5.19 -0.68 -22.39
CA GLU A 406 -4.69 -1.76 -21.52
C GLU A 406 -3.16 -1.85 -21.55
N GLN A 407 -2.55 -1.90 -20.37
CA GLN A 407 -1.11 -2.01 -20.20
C GLN A 407 -0.66 -3.46 -19.95
N ASP A 408 -1.52 -4.29 -19.34
CA ASP A 408 -1.23 -5.70 -19.08
C ASP A 408 -1.35 -6.54 -20.37
N PRO A 409 -0.25 -7.13 -20.88
CA PRO A 409 -0.28 -7.90 -22.13
C PRO A 409 -1.26 -9.08 -22.11
N ALA A 410 -1.46 -9.74 -20.96
CA ALA A 410 -2.36 -10.88 -20.88
C ALA A 410 -3.84 -10.45 -20.82
N VAL A 411 -4.14 -9.35 -20.13
CA VAL A 411 -5.49 -8.75 -20.18
C VAL A 411 -5.77 -8.24 -21.59
N ARG A 412 -4.79 -7.61 -22.26
CA ARG A 412 -4.91 -7.18 -23.64
C ARG A 412 -5.22 -8.35 -24.58
N ARG A 413 -4.50 -9.47 -24.46
CA ARG A 413 -4.79 -10.68 -25.26
C ARG A 413 -6.19 -11.23 -24.97
N PHE A 414 -6.60 -11.22 -23.72
CA PHE A 414 -7.96 -11.63 -23.34
C PHE A 414 -9.02 -10.77 -24.03
N LEU A 415 -8.89 -9.45 -24.01
CA LEU A 415 -9.81 -8.54 -24.69
C LEU A 415 -9.81 -8.72 -26.21
N GLN A 416 -8.64 -8.94 -26.81
CA GLN A 416 -8.52 -9.23 -28.23
C GLN A 416 -9.25 -10.53 -28.64
N ARG A 417 -9.14 -11.59 -27.81
CA ARG A 417 -9.90 -12.83 -28.04
C ARG A 417 -11.41 -12.56 -27.98
N LYS A 418 -11.88 -11.81 -26.97
CA LYS A 418 -13.31 -11.45 -26.84
C LYS A 418 -13.81 -10.65 -28.02
N ARG A 419 -13.03 -9.71 -28.52
CA ARG A 419 -13.34 -8.95 -29.72
C ARG A 419 -13.42 -9.84 -30.98
N MET A 420 -12.50 -10.79 -31.15
CA MET A 420 -12.50 -11.73 -32.28
C MET A 420 -13.71 -12.68 -32.25
N GLU A 421 -14.07 -13.22 -31.07
CA GLU A 421 -15.27 -14.06 -30.90
C GLU A 421 -16.51 -13.36 -31.46
N MET A 422 -16.66 -12.06 -31.22
CA MET A 422 -17.76 -11.27 -31.75
C MET A 422 -17.70 -11.06 -33.28
N SER A 423 -16.48 -10.99 -33.84
CA SER A 423 -16.34 -10.80 -35.28
C SER A 423 -16.76 -12.04 -36.06
N VAL A 424 -16.54 -13.25 -35.51
CA VAL A 424 -16.84 -14.54 -36.15
C VAL A 424 -18.31 -14.94 -36.03
N THR A 425 -19.03 -14.56 -34.99
CA THR A 425 -20.43 -14.94 -34.73
C THR A 425 -21.45 -14.22 -35.59
N GLY A 426 -21.07 -13.59 -36.69
CA GLY A 426 -21.91 -12.79 -37.59
C GLY A 426 -21.76 -13.10 -39.08
N GLY A 427 -21.25 -14.32 -39.41
CA GLY A 427 -21.19 -14.83 -40.77
C GLY A 427 -22.35 -15.78 -41.08
#